data_0621ec92ed11530c3a1b9d57a19f21e6
#
_entry.id   0621ec92ed11530c3a1b9d57a19f21e6
#
_cell.length_a   1.000
_cell.length_b   1.000
_cell.length_c   1.000
_cell.angle_alpha   90.00
_cell.angle_beta   90.00
_cell.angle_gamma   90.00
#
_symmetry.space_group_name_H-M   'P 1'
#
loop_
_entity.id
_entity.type
_entity.pdbx_description
1 polymer ?
#
loop_
_entity_poly.entity_id
_entity_poly.type
_entity_poly.pdbx_seq_one_letter_code
_entity_poly.pdbx_strand_id
1 'polypeptide(L)'
;MQKNNTAKSAESKKTAIQFVKNFLMGLVVTVLESLSLNPLIKVFDSTPLPDKYVLLVANAATVIIYFFVRFFVNYFWVFHSKRSIIRILPLFAVLIVVFTFTTTKMIEGMEFLFNLSASVSETLGEDNIITISKLTATFIMGLVNFAICKKFIFKDEAADGEN
;
A
#
# COMPACT_ATOMS: atom_id res chain seq x y z
N MET A 1 10.77 37.62 6.10
CA MET A 1 9.51 36.83 6.21
C MET A 1 9.03 36.19 4.92
N GLN A 2 9.17 36.80 3.73
CA GLN A 2 8.69 36.27 2.44
C GLN A 2 9.37 34.98 1.97
N LYS A 3 10.69 34.81 2.22
CA LYS A 3 11.47 33.63 1.77
C LYS A 3 11.04 32.32 2.45
N ASN A 4 10.55 32.38 3.70
CA ASN A 4 10.05 31.20 4.43
C ASN A 4 8.69 30.70 3.91
N ASN A 5 7.84 31.60 3.41
CA ASN A 5 6.52 31.22 2.90
C ASN A 5 6.61 30.55 1.53
N THR A 6 7.55 30.98 0.68
CA THR A 6 7.79 30.34 -0.63
C THR A 6 8.39 28.94 -0.49
N ALA A 7 9.31 28.72 0.43
CA ALA A 7 9.90 27.42 0.71
C ALA A 7 8.84 26.41 1.25
N LYS A 8 8.01 26.83 2.21
CA LYS A 8 6.91 26.03 2.73
C LYS A 8 5.88 25.65 1.66
N SER A 9 5.55 26.59 0.76
CA SER A 9 4.62 26.34 -0.35
C SER A 9 5.18 25.32 -1.34
N ALA A 10 6.47 25.39 -1.66
CA ALA A 10 7.12 24.44 -2.57
C ALA A 10 7.19 23.02 -1.97
N GLU A 11 7.49 22.91 -0.68
CA GLU A 11 7.51 21.63 0.04
C GLU A 11 6.12 21.00 0.13
N SER A 12 5.10 21.80 0.40
CA SER A 12 3.70 21.34 0.41
C SER A 12 3.28 20.78 -0.96
N LYS A 13 3.59 21.48 -2.06
CA LYS A 13 3.33 21.01 -3.43
C LYS A 13 4.07 19.71 -3.74
N LYS A 14 5.36 19.59 -3.37
CA LYS A 14 6.13 18.36 -3.55
C LYS A 14 5.48 17.19 -2.80
N THR A 15 5.04 17.41 -1.56
CA THR A 15 4.37 16.40 -0.74
C THR A 15 3.06 15.93 -1.36
N ALA A 16 2.23 16.87 -1.85
CA ALA A 16 0.97 16.54 -2.51
C ALA A 16 1.19 15.71 -3.77
N ILE A 17 2.19 16.05 -4.60
CA ILE A 17 2.55 15.28 -5.79
C ILE A 17 3.02 13.87 -5.41
N GLN A 18 3.86 13.73 -4.41
CA GLN A 18 4.31 12.43 -3.92
C GLN A 18 3.15 11.57 -3.41
N PHE A 19 2.20 12.19 -2.70
CA PHE A 19 0.99 11.50 -2.24
C PHE A 19 0.15 10.98 -3.40
N VAL A 20 -0.14 11.83 -4.39
CA VAL A 20 -0.91 11.43 -5.58
C VAL A 20 -0.20 10.30 -6.35
N LYS A 21 1.11 10.40 -6.55
CA LYS A 21 1.91 9.34 -7.18
C LYS A 21 1.83 8.02 -6.41
N ASN A 22 2.00 8.06 -5.08
CA ASN A 22 1.91 6.86 -4.24
C ASN A 22 0.52 6.22 -4.29
N PHE A 23 -0.53 7.03 -4.28
CA PHE A 23 -1.91 6.57 -4.35
C PHE A 23 -2.22 5.92 -5.71
N LEU A 24 -1.90 6.59 -6.81
CA LEU A 24 -2.08 6.06 -8.17
C LEU A 24 -1.28 4.76 -8.38
N MET A 25 -0.03 4.73 -7.91
CA MET A 25 0.79 3.53 -7.94
C MET A 25 0.13 2.38 -7.17
N GLY A 26 -0.40 2.66 -5.98
CA GLY A 26 -1.12 1.67 -5.19
C GLY A 26 -2.30 1.05 -5.95
N LEU A 27 -3.12 1.88 -6.61
CA LEU A 27 -4.24 1.42 -7.44
C LEU A 27 -3.77 0.57 -8.62
N VAL A 28 -2.81 1.06 -9.39
CA VAL A 28 -2.27 0.34 -10.56
C VAL A 28 -1.69 -1.00 -10.16
N VAL A 29 -0.88 -1.04 -9.11
CA VAL A 29 -0.28 -2.29 -8.63
C VAL A 29 -1.34 -3.29 -8.16
N THR A 30 -2.37 -2.84 -7.45
CA THR A 30 -3.47 -3.71 -6.99
C THR A 30 -4.23 -4.33 -8.17
N VAL A 31 -4.49 -3.54 -9.22
CA VAL A 31 -5.14 -4.05 -10.44
C VAL A 31 -4.24 -5.08 -11.14
N LEU A 32 -2.96 -4.75 -11.33
CA LEU A 32 -1.99 -5.66 -11.95
C LEU A 32 -1.81 -6.96 -11.16
N GLU A 33 -1.75 -6.88 -9.83
CA GLU A 33 -1.67 -8.02 -8.92
C GLU A 33 -2.87 -8.94 -9.11
N SER A 34 -4.08 -8.39 -9.14
CA SER A 34 -5.32 -9.15 -9.37
C SER A 34 -5.35 -9.81 -10.75
N LEU A 35 -4.94 -9.09 -11.79
CA LEU A 35 -4.90 -9.61 -13.17
C LEU A 35 -3.82 -10.68 -13.38
N SER A 36 -2.72 -10.63 -12.62
CA SER A 36 -1.59 -11.55 -12.76
C SER A 36 -1.82 -12.89 -12.07
N LEU A 37 -2.76 -12.97 -11.15
CA LEU A 37 -2.99 -14.20 -10.37
C LEU A 37 -3.45 -15.36 -11.26
N ASN A 38 -4.41 -15.15 -12.14
CA ASN A 38 -4.93 -16.20 -13.04
C ASN A 38 -3.89 -16.76 -14.01
N PRO A 39 -3.08 -15.94 -14.71
CA PRO A 39 -1.94 -16.43 -15.50
C PRO A 39 -0.95 -17.26 -14.68
N LEU A 40 -0.61 -16.82 -13.46
CA LEU A 40 0.32 -17.54 -12.59
C LEU A 40 -0.26 -18.88 -12.12
N ILE A 41 -1.55 -18.97 -11.82
CA ILE A 41 -2.20 -20.23 -11.51
C ILE A 41 -2.01 -21.20 -12.68
N LYS A 42 -2.28 -20.80 -13.92
CA LYS A 42 -2.11 -21.65 -15.12
C LYS A 42 -0.65 -22.10 -15.31
N VAL A 43 0.31 -21.25 -15.03
CA VAL A 43 1.74 -21.61 -15.10
C VAL A 43 2.08 -22.67 -14.06
N PHE A 44 1.63 -22.52 -12.81
CA PHE A 44 1.91 -23.47 -11.74
C PHE A 44 1.10 -24.77 -11.87
N ASP A 45 -0.09 -24.71 -12.46
CA ASP A 45 -0.92 -25.88 -12.78
C ASP A 45 -0.25 -26.82 -13.80
N SER A 46 0.58 -26.27 -14.69
CA SER A 46 1.41 -27.07 -15.61
C SER A 46 2.69 -27.64 -14.99
N THR A 47 2.93 -27.42 -13.71
CA THR A 47 4.10 -27.96 -12.98
C THR A 47 3.71 -29.22 -12.18
N PRO A 48 4.66 -30.07 -11.76
CA PRO A 48 4.36 -31.27 -10.95
C PRO A 48 3.97 -30.96 -9.50
N LEU A 49 3.38 -29.79 -9.23
CA LEU A 49 2.88 -29.39 -7.92
C LEU A 49 1.51 -30.06 -7.68
N PRO A 50 1.24 -30.54 -6.45
CA PRO A 50 -0.11 -30.99 -6.10
C PRO A 50 -1.11 -29.83 -6.18
N ASP A 51 -2.28 -30.05 -6.79
CA ASP A 51 -3.32 -29.05 -7.07
C ASP A 51 -3.67 -28.18 -5.86
N LYS A 52 -3.69 -28.78 -4.65
CA LYS A 52 -3.97 -28.10 -3.40
C LYS A 52 -2.98 -26.95 -3.05
N TYR A 53 -1.78 -26.97 -3.66
CA TYR A 53 -0.76 -25.94 -3.42
C TYR A 53 -0.61 -24.93 -4.56
N VAL A 54 -1.18 -25.21 -5.74
CA VAL A 54 -1.07 -24.34 -6.92
C VAL A 54 -1.52 -22.93 -6.62
N LEU A 55 -2.72 -22.76 -6.05
CA LEU A 55 -3.25 -21.45 -5.68
C LEU A 55 -2.38 -20.74 -4.63
N LEU A 56 -1.90 -21.48 -3.62
CA LEU A 56 -1.06 -20.90 -2.56
C LEU A 56 0.26 -20.37 -3.14
N VAL A 57 0.92 -21.17 -3.97
CA VAL A 57 2.22 -20.81 -4.59
C VAL A 57 2.04 -19.67 -5.59
N ALA A 58 1.00 -19.69 -6.42
CA ALA A 58 0.69 -18.61 -7.35
C ALA A 58 0.44 -17.29 -6.61
N ASN A 59 -0.35 -17.31 -5.54
CA ASN A 59 -0.62 -16.12 -4.73
C ASN A 59 0.65 -15.61 -4.03
N ALA A 60 1.45 -16.50 -3.43
CA ALA A 60 2.70 -16.11 -2.80
C ALA A 60 3.69 -15.49 -3.81
N ALA A 61 3.82 -16.06 -5.00
CA ALA A 61 4.64 -15.51 -6.08
C ALA A 61 4.15 -14.12 -6.51
N THR A 62 2.84 -13.95 -6.68
CA THR A 62 2.22 -12.65 -7.00
C THR A 62 2.58 -11.61 -5.94
N VAL A 63 2.35 -11.91 -4.67
CA VAL A 63 2.65 -11.01 -3.55
C VAL A 63 4.13 -10.61 -3.54
N ILE A 64 5.05 -11.56 -3.73
CA ILE A 64 6.50 -11.29 -3.74
C ILE A 64 6.87 -10.38 -4.92
N ILE A 65 6.38 -10.68 -6.13
CA ILE A 65 6.68 -9.87 -7.33
C ILE A 65 6.21 -8.43 -7.10
N TYR A 66 4.95 -8.25 -6.70
CA TYR A 66 4.38 -6.91 -6.52
C TYR A 66 4.89 -6.18 -5.29
N PHE A 67 5.39 -6.89 -4.27
CA PHE A 67 6.17 -6.29 -3.20
C PHE A 67 7.41 -5.56 -3.74
N PHE A 68 8.19 -6.21 -4.59
CA PHE A 68 9.37 -5.58 -5.21
C PHE A 68 8.98 -4.44 -6.15
N VAL A 69 7.94 -4.61 -6.96
CA VAL A 69 7.42 -3.53 -7.81
C VAL A 69 7.04 -2.31 -6.96
N ARG A 70 6.26 -2.49 -5.90
CA ARG A 70 5.88 -1.41 -4.97
C ARG A 70 7.11 -0.75 -4.34
N PHE A 71 8.07 -1.55 -3.90
CA PHE A 71 9.30 -1.03 -3.30
C PHE A 71 10.08 -0.16 -4.29
N PHE A 72 10.40 -0.67 -5.47
CA PHE A 72 11.22 0.05 -6.45
C PHE A 72 10.52 1.29 -7.01
N VAL A 73 9.22 1.22 -7.28
CA VAL A 73 8.46 2.39 -7.71
C VAL A 73 8.44 3.47 -6.62
N ASN A 74 8.23 3.10 -5.36
CA ASN A 74 8.33 4.06 -4.26
C ASN A 74 9.73 4.64 -4.14
N TYR A 75 10.75 3.81 -4.21
CA TYR A 75 12.15 4.22 -4.06
C TYR A 75 12.58 5.20 -5.16
N PHE A 76 12.37 4.86 -6.44
CA PHE A 76 12.89 5.63 -7.58
C PHE A 76 11.94 6.74 -8.03
N TRP A 77 10.64 6.50 -8.04
CA TRP A 77 9.69 7.41 -8.71
C TRP A 77 8.88 8.28 -7.76
N VAL A 78 8.45 7.76 -6.61
CA VAL A 78 7.64 8.54 -5.66
C VAL A 78 8.52 9.41 -4.79
N PHE A 79 9.48 8.79 -4.08
CA PHE A 79 10.29 9.46 -3.07
C PHE A 79 11.66 9.91 -3.56
N HIS A 80 12.18 9.33 -4.67
CA HIS A 80 13.52 9.61 -5.20
C HIS A 80 14.59 9.47 -4.10
N SER A 81 14.49 8.40 -3.32
CA SER A 81 15.34 8.20 -2.15
C SER A 81 16.80 7.91 -2.55
N LYS A 82 17.73 8.49 -1.80
CA LYS A 82 19.18 8.24 -1.94
C LYS A 82 19.72 7.29 -0.88
N ARG A 83 18.87 6.80 0.03
CA ARG A 83 19.27 5.85 1.08
C ARG A 83 19.64 4.50 0.49
N SER A 84 20.49 3.76 1.19
CA SER A 84 20.88 2.40 0.78
C SER A 84 19.66 1.45 0.75
N ILE A 85 19.45 0.80 -0.40
CA ILE A 85 18.36 -0.18 -0.62
C ILE A 85 18.42 -1.29 0.42
N ILE A 86 19.62 -1.80 0.75
CA ILE A 86 19.82 -2.89 1.70
C ILE A 86 19.30 -2.53 3.10
N ARG A 87 19.37 -1.26 3.48
CA ARG A 87 18.89 -0.80 4.80
C ARG A 87 17.38 -0.60 4.84
N ILE A 88 16.77 -0.12 3.75
CA ILE A 88 15.34 0.23 3.74
C ILE A 88 14.44 -0.90 3.28
N LEU A 89 14.93 -1.85 2.48
CA LEU A 89 14.14 -2.98 1.99
C LEU A 89 13.52 -3.81 3.13
N PRO A 90 14.27 -4.25 4.18
CA PRO A 90 13.69 -4.99 5.28
C PRO A 90 12.68 -4.15 6.09
N LEU A 91 12.95 -2.85 6.29
CA LEU A 91 12.00 -1.94 6.96
C LEU A 91 10.70 -1.81 6.16
N PHE A 92 10.81 -1.71 4.86
CA PHE A 92 9.64 -1.66 3.97
C PHE A 92 8.87 -2.99 3.98
N ALA A 93 9.57 -4.14 4.03
CA ALA A 93 8.93 -5.45 4.13
C ALA A 93 8.12 -5.59 5.44
N VAL A 94 8.72 -5.23 6.57
CA VAL A 94 8.03 -5.23 7.88
C VAL A 94 6.82 -4.29 7.83
N LEU A 95 6.98 -3.10 7.26
CA LEU A 95 5.89 -2.14 7.12
C LEU A 95 4.71 -2.75 6.35
N ILE A 96 4.96 -3.37 5.18
CA ILE A 96 3.90 -3.98 4.37
C ILE A 96 3.16 -5.07 5.15
N VAL A 97 3.86 -5.95 5.87
CA VAL A 97 3.24 -7.01 6.69
C VAL A 97 2.34 -6.40 7.77
N VAL A 98 2.86 -5.43 8.54
CA VAL A 98 2.10 -4.75 9.60
C VAL A 98 0.87 -4.05 9.01
N PHE A 99 1.02 -3.37 7.87
CA PHE A 99 -0.07 -2.66 7.22
C PHE A 99 -1.14 -3.61 6.70
N THR A 100 -0.76 -4.72 6.08
CA THR A 100 -1.72 -5.72 5.60
C THR A 100 -2.56 -6.25 6.75
N PHE A 101 -1.92 -6.63 7.86
CA PHE A 101 -2.64 -7.10 9.05
C PHE A 101 -3.56 -6.03 9.63
N THR A 102 -3.06 -4.81 9.79
CA THR A 102 -3.83 -3.69 10.36
C THR A 102 -5.02 -3.32 9.47
N THR A 103 -4.83 -3.29 8.14
CA THR A 103 -5.91 -3.00 7.20
C THR A 103 -7.01 -4.05 7.27
N THR A 104 -6.65 -5.34 7.36
CA THR A 104 -7.63 -6.43 7.52
C THR A 104 -8.45 -6.26 8.78
N LYS A 105 -7.79 -5.99 9.91
CA LYS A 105 -8.49 -5.76 11.19
C LYS A 105 -9.36 -4.50 11.17
N MET A 106 -8.95 -3.48 10.45
CA MET A 106 -9.73 -2.26 10.27
C MET A 106 -10.98 -2.51 9.44
N ILE A 107 -10.89 -3.32 8.37
CA ILE A 107 -12.07 -3.72 7.57
C ILE A 107 -13.06 -4.47 8.44
N GLU A 108 -12.62 -5.52 9.15
CA GLU A 108 -13.46 -6.30 10.07
C GLU A 108 -14.16 -5.39 11.11
N GLY A 109 -13.41 -4.45 11.69
CA GLY A 109 -13.95 -3.49 12.67
C GLY A 109 -15.01 -2.55 12.07
N MET A 110 -14.79 -2.08 10.84
CA MET A 110 -15.76 -1.23 10.14
C MET A 110 -17.01 -2.00 9.75
N GLU A 111 -16.88 -3.22 9.23
CA GLU A 111 -18.02 -4.10 8.95
C GLU A 111 -18.85 -4.33 10.21
N PHE A 112 -18.21 -4.60 11.33
CA PHE A 112 -18.89 -4.74 12.62
C PHE A 112 -19.65 -3.47 13.01
N LEU A 113 -19.06 -2.28 12.88
CA LEU A 113 -19.70 -1.00 13.20
C LEU A 113 -20.92 -0.71 12.31
N PHE A 114 -20.81 -0.98 11.00
CA PHE A 114 -21.94 -0.79 10.07
C PHE A 114 -23.09 -1.76 10.37
N ASN A 115 -22.78 -3.00 10.74
CA ASN A 115 -23.78 -4.01 11.08
C ASN A 115 -24.46 -3.77 12.44
N LEU A 116 -23.84 -2.99 13.34
CA LEU A 116 -24.48 -2.57 14.61
C LEU A 116 -25.69 -1.66 14.40
N SER A 117 -25.77 -0.96 13.27
CA SER A 117 -26.90 -0.10 12.92
C SER A 117 -27.82 -0.81 11.94
N ALA A 118 -28.94 -1.37 12.44
CA ALA A 118 -29.90 -2.07 11.61
C ALA A 118 -30.39 -1.23 10.41
N SER A 119 -30.66 0.06 10.63
CA SER A 119 -31.06 0.98 9.54
C SER A 119 -30.01 1.14 8.44
N VAL A 120 -28.72 1.11 8.77
CA VAL A 120 -27.63 1.22 7.80
C VAL A 120 -27.46 -0.09 7.05
N SER A 121 -27.54 -1.21 7.75
CA SER A 121 -27.39 -2.55 7.18
C SER A 121 -28.53 -2.88 6.20
N GLU A 122 -29.79 -2.54 6.53
CA GLU A 122 -30.93 -2.71 5.63
C GLU A 122 -30.88 -1.81 4.40
N THR A 123 -30.38 -0.56 4.55
CA THR A 123 -30.32 0.41 3.45
C THR A 123 -29.20 0.12 2.46
N LEU A 124 -28.02 -0.30 2.95
CA LEU A 124 -26.84 -0.50 2.12
C LEU A 124 -26.75 -1.92 1.55
N GLY A 125 -27.21 -2.94 2.27
CA GLY A 125 -26.97 -4.35 1.95
C GLY A 125 -25.52 -4.78 2.25
N GLU A 126 -25.35 -6.08 2.51
CA GLU A 126 -24.05 -6.64 2.97
C GLU A 126 -22.88 -6.39 2.00
N ASP A 127 -23.09 -6.57 0.70
CA ASP A 127 -22.04 -6.40 -0.31
C ASP A 127 -21.51 -4.96 -0.38
N ASN A 128 -22.40 -3.98 -0.20
CA ASN A 128 -22.02 -2.57 -0.21
C ASN A 128 -21.30 -2.19 1.10
N ILE A 129 -21.69 -2.74 2.23
CA ILE A 129 -21.00 -2.54 3.51
C ILE A 129 -19.55 -3.03 3.42
N ILE A 130 -19.32 -4.23 2.92
CA ILE A 130 -17.98 -4.78 2.72
C ILE A 130 -17.15 -3.88 1.79
N THR A 131 -17.75 -3.43 0.69
CA THR A 131 -17.06 -2.58 -0.29
C THR A 131 -16.69 -1.22 0.31
N ILE A 132 -17.62 -0.56 1.02
CA ILE A 132 -17.37 0.74 1.67
C ILE A 132 -16.33 0.59 2.78
N SER A 133 -16.40 -0.45 3.58
CA SER A 133 -15.43 -0.76 4.63
C SER A 133 -14.02 -0.93 4.05
N LYS A 134 -13.88 -1.69 2.97
CA LYS A 134 -12.60 -1.87 2.25
C LYS A 134 -12.06 -0.56 1.69
N LEU A 135 -12.90 0.21 0.99
CA LEU A 135 -12.47 1.48 0.39
C LEU A 135 -12.01 2.46 1.46
N THR A 136 -12.78 2.60 2.54
CA THR A 136 -12.48 3.53 3.62
C THR A 136 -11.21 3.10 4.38
N ALA A 137 -11.10 1.83 4.76
CA ALA A 137 -9.91 1.30 5.41
C ALA A 137 -8.67 1.46 4.54
N THR A 138 -8.76 1.12 3.26
CA THR A 138 -7.64 1.25 2.31
C THR A 138 -7.21 2.71 2.14
N PHE A 139 -8.16 3.65 2.08
CA PHE A 139 -7.84 5.08 1.97
C PHE A 139 -7.13 5.60 3.21
N ILE A 140 -7.66 5.33 4.41
CA ILE A 140 -7.05 5.76 5.68
C ILE A 140 -5.66 5.15 5.84
N MET A 141 -5.53 3.84 5.61
CA MET A 141 -4.25 3.16 5.69
C MET A 141 -3.27 3.64 4.63
N GLY A 142 -3.73 4.01 3.44
CA GLY A 142 -2.92 4.62 2.39
C GLY A 142 -2.30 5.95 2.83
N LEU A 143 -3.07 6.81 3.51
CA LEU A 143 -2.57 8.06 4.10
C LEU A 143 -1.48 7.80 5.15
N VAL A 144 -1.75 6.87 6.08
CA VAL A 144 -0.80 6.51 7.15
C VAL A 144 0.47 5.89 6.55
N ASN A 145 0.33 4.97 5.59
CA ASN A 145 1.45 4.37 4.87
C ASN A 145 2.33 5.42 4.19
N PHE A 146 1.72 6.35 3.46
CA PHE A 146 2.45 7.44 2.81
C PHE A 146 3.23 8.28 3.82
N ALA A 147 2.60 8.64 4.95
CA ALA A 147 3.25 9.43 6.00
C ALA A 147 4.46 8.71 6.61
N ILE A 148 4.33 7.39 6.88
CA ILE A 148 5.42 6.58 7.42
C ILE A 148 6.53 6.40 6.38
N CYS A 149 6.17 6.05 5.14
CA CYS A 149 7.14 5.91 4.06
C CYS A 149 7.95 7.20 3.87
N LYS A 150 7.27 8.35 3.81
CA LYS A 150 7.93 9.64 3.62
C LYS A 150 8.83 10.02 4.80
N LYS A 151 8.36 9.81 6.04
CA LYS A 151 9.05 10.32 7.24
C LYS A 151 10.15 9.38 7.74
N PHE A 152 9.98 8.07 7.59
CA PHE A 152 10.86 7.09 8.21
C PHE A 152 11.61 6.20 7.21
N ILE A 153 10.93 5.73 6.16
CA ILE A 153 11.52 4.75 5.24
C ILE A 153 12.41 5.45 4.20
N PHE A 154 11.86 6.44 3.50
CA PHE A 154 12.50 7.10 2.36
C PHE A 154 13.02 8.50 2.67
N LYS A 155 13.12 8.87 3.95
CA LYS A 155 13.71 10.16 4.36
C LYS A 155 15.18 10.20 3.95
N ASP A 156 15.59 11.25 3.24
CA ASP A 156 17.01 11.45 2.90
C ASP A 156 17.80 11.85 4.16
N GLU A 157 18.90 11.17 4.44
CA GLU A 157 19.80 11.45 5.59
C GLU A 157 20.51 12.79 5.48
N ALA A 158 20.54 13.40 4.29
CA ALA A 158 21.20 14.69 4.06
C ALA A 158 20.55 15.89 4.78
N ALA A 159 19.37 15.72 5.39
CA ALA A 159 18.70 16.80 6.13
C ALA A 159 19.07 16.86 7.62
N ASP A 160 19.77 15.86 8.16
CA ASP A 160 20.11 15.78 9.59
C ASP A 160 21.58 16.11 9.88
N GLY A 161 22.38 16.45 8.86
CA GLY A 161 23.82 16.77 8.98
C GLY A 161 24.17 18.27 9.05
N GLU A 162 23.19 19.17 9.07
CA GLU A 162 23.37 20.61 9.23
C GLU A 162 22.70 21.13 10.52
N ASN A 163 23.13 20.62 11.66
CA ASN A 163 22.94 21.27 12.95
C ASN A 163 24.19 21.12 13.81
#